data_034ff3e4b72c415a2a955a409635b3a7
#
_entry.id   034ff3e4b72c415a2a955a409635b3a7
#
_cell.length_a   1.000
_cell.length_b   1.000
_cell.length_c   1.000
_cell.angle_alpha   90.00
_cell.angle_beta   90.00
_cell.angle_gamma   90.00
#
_symmetry.space_group_name_H-M   'P 1'
#
loop_
_entity.id
_entity.type
_entity.pdbx_description
1 polymer ?
#
loop_
_entity_poly.entity_id
_entity_poly.type
_entity_poly.pdbx_seq_one_letter_code
_entity_poly.pdbx_strand_id
1 'polypeptide(L)'
;MAGNPKDGKLAHWFHRRGWQDMIIAIPYLWLIVFFLFPFCIVVAMSLATRTPTAPPFGFGGENPILNFEGYARLFNDSLYIRAFLTSITNAAGATLLCLLVGYPMALGLTRVSKGSRNILLMLVILPFWTSFLLRVYAWMGLMAKNSWFNGLLTDAYNMLTPAAWAVKSIPMMHTNFAVVIVMLYTYLPFMILPLYANLERLDPTLNEAAMDLGSKPSRV
;
A
#
# COMPACT_ATOMS: atom_id res chain seq x y z
N MET A 1 -63.50 -13.05 16.58
CA MET A 1 -62.09 -13.49 16.84
C MET A 1 -61.20 -12.36 16.38
N ALA A 2 -60.70 -11.57 17.32
CA ALA A 2 -59.82 -10.44 17.05
C ALA A 2 -58.35 -10.95 17.04
N GLY A 3 -57.72 -10.90 15.91
CA GLY A 3 -56.31 -11.30 15.75
C GLY A 3 -55.42 -10.39 16.63
N ASN A 4 -54.46 -11.02 17.32
CA ASN A 4 -53.53 -10.36 18.23
C ASN A 4 -52.64 -9.35 17.45
N PRO A 5 -52.64 -8.03 17.77
CA PRO A 5 -51.86 -7.03 17.05
C PRO A 5 -50.31 -7.20 17.15
N LYS A 6 -49.86 -8.18 17.96
CA LYS A 6 -48.42 -8.48 18.09
C LYS A 6 -47.88 -9.36 16.95
N ASP A 7 -48.74 -10.15 16.31
CA ASP A 7 -48.30 -11.10 15.24
C ASP A 7 -47.96 -10.34 13.93
N GLY A 8 -48.61 -9.23 13.66
CA GLY A 8 -48.33 -8.37 12.52
C GLY A 8 -46.96 -7.66 12.59
N LYS A 9 -46.55 -7.23 13.80
CA LYS A 9 -45.28 -6.53 13.99
C LYS A 9 -44.07 -7.48 13.91
N LEU A 10 -44.23 -8.70 14.41
CA LEU A 10 -43.17 -9.76 14.29
C LEU A 10 -43.01 -10.21 12.85
N ALA A 11 -44.09 -10.43 12.10
CA ALA A 11 -44.04 -10.81 10.70
C ALA A 11 -43.38 -9.72 9.82
N HIS A 12 -43.68 -8.44 10.07
CA HIS A 12 -43.00 -7.31 9.41
C HIS A 12 -41.52 -7.22 9.77
N TRP A 13 -41.14 -7.53 10.99
CA TRP A 13 -39.75 -7.51 11.44
C TRP A 13 -38.92 -8.64 10.81
N PHE A 14 -39.47 -9.86 10.73
CA PHE A 14 -38.85 -11.00 10.07
C PHE A 14 -38.75 -10.78 8.55
N HIS A 15 -39.75 -10.19 7.91
CA HIS A 15 -39.71 -9.92 6.47
C HIS A 15 -38.68 -8.84 6.10
N ARG A 16 -38.56 -7.80 6.90
CA ARG A 16 -37.54 -6.76 6.73
C ARG A 16 -36.13 -7.27 6.93
N ARG A 17 -35.92 -8.16 7.89
CA ARG A 17 -34.64 -8.79 8.16
C ARG A 17 -34.21 -9.71 7.03
N GLY A 18 -35.11 -10.51 6.50
CA GLY A 18 -34.83 -11.41 5.36
C GLY A 18 -34.38 -10.66 4.09
N TRP A 19 -34.97 -9.52 3.79
CA TRP A 19 -34.55 -8.68 2.66
C TRP A 19 -33.17 -8.05 2.90
N GLN A 20 -32.89 -7.58 4.10
CA GLN A 20 -31.57 -7.05 4.45
C GLN A 20 -30.49 -8.13 4.39
N ASP A 21 -30.78 -9.30 4.92
CA ASP A 21 -29.86 -10.44 4.87
C ASP A 21 -29.58 -10.89 3.44
N MET A 22 -30.60 -10.85 2.56
CA MET A 22 -30.43 -11.17 1.13
C MET A 22 -29.58 -10.14 0.40
N ILE A 23 -29.76 -8.85 0.67
CA ILE A 23 -28.94 -7.78 0.08
C ILE A 23 -27.47 -7.91 0.52
N ILE A 24 -27.25 -8.26 1.79
CA ILE A 24 -25.92 -8.49 2.33
C ILE A 24 -25.30 -9.80 1.78
N ALA A 25 -26.12 -10.84 1.62
CA ALA A 25 -25.65 -12.15 1.14
C ALA A 25 -25.07 -12.12 -0.29
N ILE A 26 -25.60 -11.26 -1.18
CA ILE A 26 -25.14 -11.17 -2.58
C ILE A 26 -23.65 -10.83 -2.69
N PRO A 27 -23.13 -9.72 -2.09
CA PRO A 27 -21.70 -9.43 -2.15
C PRO A 27 -20.83 -10.45 -1.41
N TYR A 28 -21.33 -11.05 -0.31
CA TYR A 28 -20.62 -12.13 0.38
C TYR A 28 -20.52 -13.40 -0.46
N LEU A 29 -21.60 -13.80 -1.13
CA LEU A 29 -21.60 -14.96 -2.02
C LEU A 29 -20.64 -14.73 -3.21
N TRP A 30 -20.63 -13.52 -3.76
CA TRP A 30 -19.67 -13.14 -4.79
C TRP A 30 -18.22 -13.28 -4.31
N LEU A 31 -17.89 -12.77 -3.13
CA LEU A 31 -16.57 -12.91 -2.53
C LEU A 31 -16.20 -14.38 -2.25
N ILE A 32 -17.14 -15.18 -1.76
CA ILE A 32 -16.90 -16.62 -1.53
C ILE A 32 -16.58 -17.33 -2.84
N VAL A 33 -17.37 -17.10 -3.89
CA VAL A 33 -17.18 -17.79 -5.16
C VAL A 33 -15.90 -17.33 -5.87
N PHE A 34 -15.67 -16.02 -5.97
CA PHE A 34 -14.59 -15.48 -6.79
C PHE A 34 -13.28 -15.28 -6.03
N PHE A 35 -13.31 -15.26 -4.73
CA PHE A 35 -12.10 -15.11 -3.90
C PHE A 35 -11.77 -16.39 -3.13
N LEU A 36 -12.71 -16.92 -2.34
CA LEU A 36 -12.44 -18.05 -1.45
C LEU A 36 -12.19 -19.34 -2.25
N PHE A 37 -12.93 -19.60 -3.32
CA PHE A 37 -12.75 -20.79 -4.13
C PHE A 37 -11.36 -20.86 -4.81
N PRO A 38 -10.90 -19.84 -5.56
CA PRO A 38 -9.52 -19.80 -6.06
C PRO A 38 -8.48 -19.85 -4.95
N PHE A 39 -8.73 -19.20 -3.82
CA PHE A 39 -7.83 -19.23 -2.67
C PHE A 39 -7.68 -20.64 -2.09
N CYS A 40 -8.78 -21.41 -1.97
CA CYS A 40 -8.72 -22.82 -1.55
C CYS A 40 -7.88 -23.67 -2.52
N ILE A 41 -7.96 -23.40 -3.83
CA ILE A 41 -7.11 -24.09 -4.82
C ILE A 41 -5.63 -23.78 -4.57
N VAL A 42 -5.28 -22.50 -4.33
CA VAL A 42 -3.90 -22.09 -4.03
C VAL A 42 -3.40 -22.77 -2.75
N VAL A 43 -4.22 -22.80 -1.70
CA VAL A 43 -3.88 -23.51 -0.44
C VAL A 43 -3.67 -25.01 -0.69
N ALA A 44 -4.57 -25.64 -1.44
CA ALA A 44 -4.42 -27.05 -1.80
C ALA A 44 -3.12 -27.30 -2.58
N MET A 45 -2.81 -26.46 -3.57
CA MET A 45 -1.57 -26.55 -4.34
C MET A 45 -0.32 -26.31 -3.50
N SER A 46 -0.39 -25.46 -2.46
CA SER A 46 0.74 -25.19 -1.57
C SER A 46 1.13 -26.41 -0.72
N LEU A 47 0.19 -27.33 -0.51
CA LEU A 47 0.38 -28.58 0.24
C LEU A 47 0.64 -29.78 -0.70
N ALA A 48 0.62 -29.58 -2.01
CA ALA A 48 0.85 -30.62 -3.00
C ALA A 48 2.35 -30.87 -3.21
N THR A 49 2.69 -32.10 -3.60
CA THR A 49 4.06 -32.47 -4.02
C THR A 49 4.29 -32.01 -5.46
N ARG A 50 5.45 -31.43 -5.74
CA ARG A 50 5.86 -31.07 -7.10
C ARG A 50 6.17 -32.33 -7.89
N THR A 51 5.50 -32.49 -9.04
CA THR A 51 5.71 -33.57 -9.97
C THR A 51 6.28 -33.02 -11.28
N PRO A 52 7.14 -33.76 -11.99
CA PRO A 52 7.65 -33.37 -13.31
C PRO A 52 6.61 -33.54 -14.43
N THR A 53 5.40 -34.04 -14.11
CA THR A 53 4.29 -34.26 -15.04
C THR A 53 3.35 -33.06 -15.12
N ALA A 54 2.52 -33.01 -16.13
CA ALA A 54 1.45 -32.01 -16.23
C ALA A 54 0.13 -32.62 -15.72
N PRO A 55 -0.51 -32.03 -14.68
CA PRO A 55 -0.18 -30.80 -13.97
C PRO A 55 1.04 -30.98 -13.05
N PRO A 56 1.86 -29.91 -12.79
CA PRO A 56 3.10 -30.00 -12.04
C PRO A 56 2.92 -30.14 -10.51
N PHE A 57 1.83 -30.73 -10.08
CA PHE A 57 1.48 -31.00 -8.69
C PHE A 57 0.64 -32.28 -8.60
N GLY A 58 0.83 -33.03 -7.52
CA GLY A 58 0.10 -34.28 -7.27
C GLY A 58 -0.27 -34.44 -5.81
N PHE A 59 -1.38 -35.16 -5.59
CA PHE A 59 -1.87 -35.55 -4.28
C PHE A 59 -2.07 -37.07 -4.26
N GLY A 60 -1.57 -37.72 -3.23
CA GLY A 60 -1.77 -39.18 -3.04
C GLY A 60 -0.91 -40.07 -3.95
N GLY A 61 -1.12 -41.39 -3.91
CA GLY A 61 -0.30 -42.39 -4.57
C GLY A 61 1.04 -42.56 -3.86
N GLU A 62 2.14 -42.43 -4.58
CA GLU A 62 3.50 -42.37 -4.01
C GLU A 62 3.82 -41.03 -3.32
N ASN A 63 2.99 -40.01 -3.55
CA ASN A 63 3.15 -38.67 -2.97
C ASN A 63 2.34 -38.54 -1.68
N PRO A 64 2.86 -37.84 -0.65
CA PRO A 64 2.10 -37.57 0.55
C PRO A 64 0.87 -36.69 0.24
N ILE A 65 -0.24 -36.94 0.92
CA ILE A 65 -1.50 -36.15 0.78
C ILE A 65 -1.27 -34.70 1.19
N LEU A 66 -0.40 -34.48 2.20
CA LEU A 66 -0.02 -33.18 2.69
C LEU A 66 1.52 -33.08 2.72
N ASN A 67 2.08 -32.19 1.93
CA ASN A 67 3.53 -31.96 1.88
C ASN A 67 3.87 -30.60 2.45
N PHE A 68 4.57 -30.58 3.59
CA PHE A 68 5.05 -29.36 4.23
C PHE A 68 6.52 -29.01 3.88
N GLU A 69 7.14 -29.76 2.97
CA GLU A 69 8.55 -29.54 2.59
C GLU A 69 8.77 -28.13 1.99
N GLY A 70 7.78 -27.60 1.24
CA GLY A 70 7.81 -26.24 0.73
C GLY A 70 7.89 -25.20 1.83
N TYR A 71 7.12 -25.38 2.91
CA TYR A 71 7.15 -24.50 4.07
C TYR A 71 8.45 -24.66 4.88
N ALA A 72 8.92 -25.88 5.08
CA ALA A 72 10.20 -26.12 5.74
C ALA A 72 11.37 -25.47 4.98
N ARG A 73 11.36 -25.52 3.63
CA ARG A 73 12.34 -24.86 2.78
C ARG A 73 12.29 -23.34 2.94
N LEU A 74 11.09 -22.75 3.06
CA LEU A 74 10.91 -21.32 3.25
C LEU A 74 11.62 -20.80 4.51
N PHE A 75 11.61 -21.60 5.59
CA PHE A 75 12.24 -21.24 6.86
C PHE A 75 13.71 -21.62 6.96
N ASN A 76 14.14 -22.66 6.24
CA ASN A 76 15.51 -23.15 6.31
C ASN A 76 16.44 -22.47 5.31
N ASP A 77 15.91 -21.93 4.22
CA ASP A 77 16.72 -21.25 3.20
C ASP A 77 16.89 -19.77 3.56
N SER A 78 18.14 -19.38 3.82
CA SER A 78 18.51 -18.01 4.16
C SER A 78 18.15 -16.97 3.08
N LEU A 79 17.98 -17.41 1.83
CA LEU A 79 17.61 -16.53 0.72
C LEU A 79 16.21 -15.96 0.92
N TYR A 80 15.23 -16.78 1.29
CA TYR A 80 13.85 -16.32 1.54
C TYR A 80 13.77 -15.38 2.74
N ILE A 81 14.47 -15.72 3.83
CA ILE A 81 14.52 -14.90 5.04
C ILE A 81 15.13 -13.52 4.73
N ARG A 82 16.25 -13.50 4.00
CA ARG A 82 16.89 -12.24 3.60
C ARG A 82 15.99 -11.41 2.67
N ALA A 83 15.36 -12.04 1.68
CA ALA A 83 14.42 -11.35 0.78
C ALA A 83 13.26 -10.73 1.57
N PHE A 84 12.68 -11.46 2.53
CA PHE A 84 11.60 -11.00 3.38
C PHE A 84 12.03 -9.81 4.26
N LEU A 85 13.17 -9.91 4.93
CA LEU A 85 13.72 -8.82 5.74
C LEU A 85 14.04 -7.58 4.90
N THR A 86 14.62 -7.76 3.71
CA THR A 86 14.89 -6.66 2.79
C THR A 86 13.59 -6.00 2.32
N SER A 87 12.55 -6.77 2.06
CA SER A 87 11.23 -6.23 1.69
C SER A 87 10.62 -5.41 2.82
N ILE A 88 10.69 -5.90 4.07
CA ILE A 88 10.22 -5.16 5.25
C ILE A 88 10.99 -3.86 5.45
N THR A 89 12.32 -3.90 5.35
CA THR A 89 13.15 -2.69 5.53
C THR A 89 12.89 -1.65 4.45
N ASN A 90 12.75 -2.08 3.19
CA ASN A 90 12.39 -1.18 2.09
C ASN A 90 10.98 -0.59 2.28
N ALA A 91 10.00 -1.40 2.68
CA ALA A 91 8.65 -0.93 2.95
C ALA A 91 8.60 0.06 4.11
N ALA A 92 9.30 -0.22 5.22
CA ALA A 92 9.39 0.67 6.35
C ALA A 92 10.07 2.01 5.97
N GLY A 93 11.18 1.95 5.23
CA GLY A 93 11.88 3.13 4.73
C GLY A 93 11.00 3.98 3.82
N ALA A 94 10.31 3.35 2.86
CA ALA A 94 9.36 4.04 1.98
C ALA A 94 8.20 4.67 2.75
N THR A 95 7.63 3.97 3.75
CA THR A 95 6.54 4.49 4.58
C THR A 95 6.98 5.69 5.40
N LEU A 96 8.14 5.63 6.03
CA LEU A 96 8.69 6.76 6.80
C LEU A 96 8.95 7.97 5.91
N LEU A 97 9.51 7.77 4.71
CA LEU A 97 9.71 8.85 3.75
C LEU A 97 8.37 9.41 3.23
N CYS A 98 7.39 8.54 2.94
CA CYS A 98 6.04 8.97 2.56
C CYS A 98 5.39 9.82 3.66
N LEU A 99 5.57 9.47 4.92
CA LEU A 99 5.05 10.23 6.05
C LEU A 99 5.78 11.57 6.21
N LEU A 100 7.11 11.55 6.12
CA LEU A 100 7.96 12.74 6.27
C LEU A 100 7.67 13.79 5.18
N VAL A 101 7.40 13.35 3.96
CA VAL A 101 7.06 14.24 2.83
C VAL A 101 5.56 14.50 2.78
N GLY A 102 4.74 13.48 2.99
CA GLY A 102 3.29 13.55 2.87
C GLY A 102 2.62 14.38 3.95
N TYR A 103 3.10 14.32 5.19
CA TYR A 103 2.52 15.11 6.29
C TYR A 103 2.66 16.62 6.09
N PRO A 104 3.84 17.19 5.79
CA PRO A 104 3.96 18.62 5.48
C PRO A 104 3.14 19.03 4.25
N MET A 105 3.08 18.18 3.23
CA MET A 105 2.26 18.44 2.03
C MET A 105 0.76 18.46 2.39
N ALA A 106 0.27 17.49 3.16
CA ALA A 106 -1.12 17.44 3.61
C ALA A 106 -1.46 18.66 4.48
N LEU A 107 -0.57 19.04 5.41
CA LEU A 107 -0.74 20.24 6.24
C LEU A 107 -0.72 21.53 5.39
N GLY A 108 0.16 21.60 4.38
CA GLY A 108 0.19 22.72 3.43
C GLY A 108 -1.15 22.86 2.67
N LEU A 109 -1.74 21.74 2.25
CA LEU A 109 -3.03 21.71 1.56
C LEU A 109 -4.19 22.28 2.40
N THR A 110 -4.16 22.12 3.72
CA THR A 110 -5.22 22.69 4.59
C THR A 110 -5.09 24.20 4.74
N ARG A 111 -3.89 24.77 4.51
CA ARG A 111 -3.59 26.20 4.72
C ARG A 111 -3.76 27.06 3.47
N VAL A 112 -3.89 26.47 2.28
CA VAL A 112 -4.09 27.22 1.04
C VAL A 112 -5.56 27.55 0.77
N SER A 113 -5.81 28.52 -0.10
CA SER A 113 -7.17 28.93 -0.52
C SER A 113 -7.89 27.77 -1.23
N LYS A 114 -9.21 27.73 -1.15
CA LYS A 114 -10.05 26.65 -1.75
C LYS A 114 -9.76 26.43 -3.24
N GLY A 115 -9.52 27.49 -4.01
CA GLY A 115 -9.22 27.38 -5.45
C GLY A 115 -7.89 26.70 -5.72
N SER A 116 -6.82 27.15 -5.05
CA SER A 116 -5.47 26.53 -5.16
C SER A 116 -5.45 25.11 -4.63
N ARG A 117 -6.20 24.82 -3.56
CA ARG A 117 -6.32 23.50 -2.96
C ARG A 117 -6.81 22.45 -3.96
N ASN A 118 -7.87 22.75 -4.70
CA ASN A 118 -8.40 21.81 -5.69
C ASN A 118 -7.39 21.49 -6.79
N ILE A 119 -6.64 22.49 -7.24
CA ILE A 119 -5.58 22.29 -8.24
C ILE A 119 -4.46 21.41 -7.66
N LEU A 120 -4.01 21.69 -6.43
CA LEU A 120 -2.97 20.91 -5.78
C LEU A 120 -3.39 19.46 -5.53
N LEU A 121 -4.64 19.22 -5.08
CA LEU A 121 -5.19 17.87 -4.94
C LEU A 121 -5.23 17.13 -6.28
N MET A 122 -5.62 17.82 -7.36
CA MET A 122 -5.60 17.26 -8.71
C MET A 122 -4.17 16.88 -9.12
N LEU A 123 -3.18 17.74 -8.83
CA LEU A 123 -1.77 17.45 -9.11
C LEU A 123 -1.24 16.25 -8.32
N VAL A 124 -1.66 16.09 -7.06
CA VAL A 124 -1.32 14.91 -6.23
C VAL A 124 -1.87 13.62 -6.84
N ILE A 125 -3.08 13.66 -7.44
CA ILE A 125 -3.72 12.48 -8.03
C ILE A 125 -3.24 12.24 -9.48
N LEU A 126 -2.74 13.25 -10.17
CA LEU A 126 -2.33 13.17 -11.58
C LEU A 126 -1.41 11.98 -11.92
N PRO A 127 -0.44 11.58 -11.08
CA PRO A 127 0.39 10.40 -11.34
C PRO A 127 -0.40 9.09 -11.52
N PHE A 128 -1.62 8.97 -10.97
CA PHE A 128 -2.44 7.77 -11.14
C PHE A 128 -3.01 7.60 -12.55
N TRP A 129 -3.13 8.67 -13.29
CA TRP A 129 -3.66 8.65 -14.66
C TRP A 129 -2.65 8.11 -15.65
N THR A 130 -1.38 8.01 -15.25
CA THR A 130 -0.33 7.40 -16.08
C THR A 130 -0.24 5.91 -15.82
N SER A 131 0.06 5.12 -16.87
CA SER A 131 0.28 3.68 -16.74
C SER A 131 1.41 3.39 -15.75
N PHE A 132 1.22 2.37 -14.91
CA PHE A 132 2.25 1.90 -13.98
C PHE A 132 3.56 1.54 -14.70
N LEU A 133 3.48 0.80 -15.80
CA LEU A 133 4.66 0.41 -16.58
C LEU A 133 5.41 1.62 -17.12
N LEU A 134 4.69 2.61 -17.66
CA LEU A 134 5.30 3.83 -18.19
C LEU A 134 6.08 4.58 -17.10
N ARG A 135 5.53 4.64 -15.88
CA ARG A 135 6.21 5.24 -14.72
C ARG A 135 7.49 4.48 -14.35
N VAL A 136 7.43 3.14 -14.30
CA VAL A 136 8.60 2.31 -14.00
C VAL A 136 9.69 2.53 -15.03
N TYR A 137 9.37 2.51 -16.32
CA TYR A 137 10.35 2.77 -17.38
C TYR A 137 10.93 4.19 -17.32
N ALA A 138 10.12 5.19 -17.00
CA ALA A 138 10.61 6.56 -16.81
C ALA A 138 11.63 6.64 -15.67
N TRP A 139 11.36 6.00 -14.53
CA TRP A 139 12.30 5.92 -13.41
C TRP A 139 13.57 5.14 -13.76
N MET A 140 13.44 4.02 -14.48
CA MET A 140 14.61 3.29 -14.99
C MET A 140 15.47 4.16 -15.90
N GLY A 141 14.86 4.94 -16.80
CA GLY A 141 15.55 5.89 -17.66
C GLY A 141 16.26 6.99 -16.87
N LEU A 142 15.60 7.56 -15.85
CA LEU A 142 16.19 8.60 -15.00
C LEU A 142 17.37 8.07 -14.16
N MET A 143 17.28 6.85 -13.65
CA MET A 143 18.31 6.22 -12.80
C MET A 143 19.45 5.57 -13.59
N ALA A 144 19.35 5.51 -14.92
CA ALA A 144 20.39 4.95 -15.77
C ALA A 144 21.72 5.72 -15.61
N LYS A 145 22.84 5.02 -15.69
CA LYS A 145 24.18 5.62 -15.50
C LYS A 145 24.48 6.80 -16.43
N ASN A 146 23.94 6.74 -17.65
CA ASN A 146 24.17 7.77 -18.68
C ASN A 146 23.02 8.78 -18.77
N SER A 147 22.10 8.81 -17.79
CA SER A 147 21.01 9.77 -17.79
C SER A 147 21.51 11.17 -17.37
N TRP A 148 20.87 12.21 -17.89
CA TRP A 148 21.15 13.59 -17.50
C TRP A 148 20.94 13.81 -15.99
N PHE A 149 19.95 13.12 -15.40
CA PHE A 149 19.62 13.20 -13.97
C PHE A 149 20.73 12.59 -13.11
N ASN A 150 21.25 11.42 -13.51
CA ASN A 150 22.40 10.82 -12.84
C ASN A 150 23.65 11.71 -12.96
N GLY A 151 23.88 12.31 -14.13
CA GLY A 151 24.96 13.27 -14.31
C GLY A 151 24.86 14.45 -13.32
N LEU A 152 23.71 15.09 -13.24
CA LEU A 152 23.46 16.22 -12.35
C LEU A 152 23.66 15.86 -10.87
N LEU A 153 23.17 14.69 -10.44
CA LEU A 153 23.39 14.22 -9.06
C LEU A 153 24.86 13.86 -8.80
N THR A 154 25.54 13.28 -9.78
CA THR A 154 26.96 12.94 -9.67
C THR A 154 27.81 14.20 -9.55
N ASP A 155 27.51 15.23 -10.37
CA ASP A 155 28.20 16.51 -10.30
C ASP A 155 27.96 17.22 -8.97
N ALA A 156 26.71 17.22 -8.48
CA ALA A 156 26.38 17.76 -7.16
C ALA A 156 27.10 17.00 -6.03
N TYR A 157 27.17 15.67 -6.10
CA TYR A 157 27.90 14.85 -5.16
C TYR A 157 29.40 15.18 -5.17
N ASN A 158 30.01 15.23 -6.35
CA ASN A 158 31.43 15.52 -6.52
C ASN A 158 31.79 16.96 -6.08
N MET A 159 30.84 17.89 -6.15
CA MET A 159 31.03 19.27 -5.69
C MET A 159 31.03 19.36 -4.14
N LEU A 160 30.27 18.47 -3.48
CA LEU A 160 30.14 18.45 -2.02
C LEU A 160 31.17 17.54 -1.33
N THR A 161 31.87 16.68 -2.08
CA THR A 161 32.83 15.70 -1.54
C THR A 161 34.25 16.01 -1.97
N PRO A 162 35.26 15.63 -1.14
CA PRO A 162 36.67 15.77 -1.51
C PRO A 162 36.99 15.01 -2.81
N ALA A 163 37.91 15.52 -3.60
CA ALA A 163 38.29 14.95 -4.90
C ALA A 163 38.73 13.46 -4.84
N ALA A 164 39.20 13.00 -3.67
CA ALA A 164 39.55 11.61 -3.44
C ALA A 164 38.34 10.65 -3.46
N TRP A 165 37.13 11.14 -3.31
CA TRP A 165 35.86 10.35 -3.29
C TRP A 165 34.98 10.64 -4.51
N ALA A 166 35.52 11.35 -5.49
CA ALA A 166 34.79 11.64 -6.72
C ALA A 166 34.46 10.36 -7.49
N VAL A 167 33.21 10.28 -7.97
CA VAL A 167 32.69 9.15 -8.73
C VAL A 167 32.31 9.58 -10.14
N LYS A 168 32.42 8.66 -11.12
CA LYS A 168 32.00 8.95 -12.51
C LYS A 168 30.48 8.92 -12.71
N SER A 169 29.79 8.10 -11.93
CA SER A 169 28.33 8.01 -11.90
C SER A 169 27.89 7.33 -10.61
N ILE A 170 26.76 7.76 -10.07
CA ILE A 170 26.18 7.13 -8.88
C ILE A 170 25.44 5.85 -9.32
N PRO A 171 25.75 4.66 -8.77
CA PRO A 171 25.06 3.42 -9.10
C PRO A 171 23.67 3.41 -8.42
N MET A 172 22.65 4.05 -9.03
CA MET A 172 21.29 4.10 -8.49
C MET A 172 20.48 2.86 -8.88
N MET A 173 20.65 2.37 -10.10
CA MET A 173 19.89 1.23 -10.64
C MET A 173 20.20 -0.06 -9.88
N HIS A 174 19.20 -0.91 -9.67
CA HIS A 174 19.29 -2.19 -8.94
C HIS A 174 19.72 -2.07 -7.47
N THR A 175 19.45 -0.92 -6.85
CA THR A 175 19.72 -0.68 -5.42
C THR A 175 18.42 -0.57 -4.62
N ASN A 176 18.49 -0.83 -3.30
CA ASN A 176 17.36 -0.59 -2.40
C ASN A 176 16.92 0.89 -2.42
N PHE A 177 17.84 1.81 -2.66
CA PHE A 177 17.54 3.23 -2.83
C PHE A 177 16.57 3.46 -4.00
N ALA A 178 16.83 2.87 -5.17
CA ALA A 178 15.93 2.96 -6.33
C ALA A 178 14.52 2.45 -6.01
N VAL A 179 14.45 1.29 -5.33
CA VAL A 179 13.17 0.69 -4.92
C VAL A 179 12.40 1.64 -4.00
N VAL A 180 13.05 2.16 -2.96
CA VAL A 180 12.42 3.06 -1.97
C VAL A 180 11.94 4.36 -2.62
N ILE A 181 12.72 4.97 -3.53
CA ILE A 181 12.31 6.21 -4.22
C ILE A 181 11.12 5.98 -5.15
N VAL A 182 11.12 4.87 -5.91
CA VAL A 182 9.97 4.52 -6.76
C VAL A 182 8.73 4.22 -5.93
N MET A 183 8.89 3.53 -4.79
CA MET A 183 7.80 3.30 -3.83
C MET A 183 7.29 4.63 -3.25
N LEU A 184 8.18 5.54 -2.83
CA LEU A 184 7.81 6.86 -2.35
C LEU A 184 6.92 7.58 -3.37
N TYR A 185 7.39 7.73 -4.61
CA TYR A 185 6.63 8.39 -5.67
C TYR A 185 5.27 7.73 -5.92
N THR A 186 5.23 6.40 -5.91
CA THR A 186 4.02 5.64 -6.21
C THR A 186 2.98 5.72 -5.08
N TYR A 187 3.42 5.67 -3.82
CA TYR A 187 2.52 5.60 -2.66
C TYR A 187 2.29 6.94 -1.97
N LEU A 188 3.05 7.99 -2.34
CA LEU A 188 2.90 9.32 -1.75
C LEU A 188 1.45 9.86 -1.80
N PRO A 189 0.70 9.77 -2.91
CA PRO A 189 -0.69 10.22 -2.94
C PRO A 189 -1.60 9.45 -1.97
N PHE A 190 -1.38 8.14 -1.79
CA PHE A 190 -2.13 7.32 -0.82
C PHE A 190 -1.85 7.72 0.63
N MET A 191 -0.71 8.33 0.91
CA MET A 191 -0.40 8.90 2.22
C MET A 191 -1.02 10.30 2.37
N ILE A 192 -0.89 11.17 1.36
CA ILE A 192 -1.34 12.57 1.43
C ILE A 192 -2.86 12.65 1.57
N LEU A 193 -3.63 11.90 0.76
CA LEU A 193 -5.09 12.05 0.71
C LEU A 193 -5.79 11.72 2.05
N PRO A 194 -5.49 10.60 2.73
CA PRO A 194 -6.07 10.32 4.04
C PRO A 194 -5.60 11.31 5.13
N LEU A 195 -4.32 11.70 5.10
CA LEU A 195 -3.80 12.69 6.04
C LEU A 195 -4.50 14.05 5.87
N TYR A 196 -4.62 14.52 4.62
CA TYR A 196 -5.36 15.74 4.29
C TYR A 196 -6.81 15.66 4.76
N ALA A 197 -7.53 14.56 4.45
CA ALA A 197 -8.93 14.40 4.84
C ALA A 197 -9.14 14.40 6.37
N ASN A 198 -8.18 13.90 7.15
CA ASN A 198 -8.21 13.97 8.60
C ASN A 198 -7.89 15.38 9.10
N LEU A 199 -6.83 16.01 8.57
CA LEU A 199 -6.42 17.35 8.99
C LEU A 199 -7.45 18.42 8.65
N GLU A 200 -8.18 18.29 7.53
CA GLU A 200 -9.24 19.21 7.13
C GLU A 200 -10.46 19.17 8.06
N ARG A 201 -10.69 18.04 8.73
CA ARG A 201 -11.81 17.85 9.67
C ARG A 201 -11.50 18.35 11.08
N LEU A 202 -10.24 18.67 11.38
CA LEU A 202 -9.88 19.21 12.70
C LEU A 202 -10.49 20.60 12.84
N ASP A 203 -11.26 20.78 13.92
CA ASP A 203 -11.86 22.06 14.25
C ASP A 203 -10.79 22.97 14.88
N PRO A 204 -10.48 24.12 14.27
CA PRO A 204 -9.51 25.07 14.84
C PRO A 204 -9.85 25.54 16.25
N THR A 205 -11.15 25.55 16.62
CA THR A 205 -11.61 25.98 17.95
C THR A 205 -11.08 25.07 19.06
N LEU A 206 -10.82 23.78 18.77
CA LEU A 206 -10.22 22.86 19.73
C LEU A 206 -8.78 23.26 20.08
N ASN A 207 -8.05 23.76 19.10
CA ASN A 207 -6.68 24.24 19.27
C ASN A 207 -6.66 25.54 20.10
N GLU A 208 -7.60 26.44 19.82
CA GLU A 208 -7.77 27.69 20.58
C GLU A 208 -8.14 27.39 22.04
N ALA A 209 -9.10 26.50 22.27
CA ALA A 209 -9.49 26.08 23.63
C ALA A 209 -8.31 25.42 24.39
N ALA A 210 -7.50 24.61 23.71
CA ALA A 210 -6.31 24.01 24.34
C ALA A 210 -5.26 25.06 24.71
N MET A 211 -5.07 26.10 23.89
CA MET A 211 -4.17 27.22 24.18
C MET A 211 -4.68 28.06 25.35
N ASP A 212 -6.00 28.30 25.43
CA ASP A 212 -6.61 29.00 26.56
C ASP A 212 -6.44 28.26 27.89
N LEU A 213 -6.36 26.93 27.82
CA LEU A 213 -6.03 26.08 28.98
C LEU A 213 -4.52 25.97 29.27
N GLY A 214 -3.69 26.79 28.60
CA GLY A 214 -2.24 26.90 28.85
C GLY A 214 -1.39 25.90 28.08
N SER A 215 -1.93 25.21 27.06
CA SER A 215 -1.13 24.35 26.18
C SER A 215 -0.20 25.19 25.32
N LYS A 216 1.06 24.72 25.17
CA LYS A 216 2.03 25.35 24.26
C LYS A 216 1.64 25.07 22.80
N PRO A 217 1.88 26.01 21.84
CA PRO A 217 1.59 25.82 20.42
C PRO A 217 2.23 24.58 19.78
N SER A 218 3.31 24.05 20.36
CA SER A 218 3.97 22.83 19.92
C SER A 218 3.27 21.54 20.35
N ARG A 219 2.23 21.63 21.19
CA ARG A 219 1.46 20.48 21.70
C ARG A 219 0.01 20.48 21.19
N VAL A 220 -0.37 21.50 20.51
CA VAL A 220 -1.65 21.73 19.86
C VAL A 220 -1.48 21.65 18.34
#